data_fc48aaa0472134c6883abf3b8c645bf7
#
_entry.id   fc48aaa0472134c6883abf3b8c645bf7
#
_cell.length_a   1.000
_cell.length_b   1.000
_cell.length_c   1.000
_cell.angle_alpha   90.00
_cell.angle_beta   90.00
_cell.angle_gamma   90.00
#
_symmetry.space_group_name_H-M   'P 1'
#
loop_
_entity.id
_entity.type
_entity.pdbx_description
1 polymer ?
#
loop_
_entity_poly.entity_id
_entity_poly.type
_entity_poly.pdbx_seq_one_letter_code
_entity_poly.pdbx_strand_id
1 'polypeptide(L)'
;MKSVMQHSFAEVANAKVPRSSFNRSHGLKTTFDADYLIPVYVDEVIPGDTFNLRMSHFARLATPLTPIMDNMYLDTFFFFVPTRLVWDNFKKFHGEEVDPAIVTGKL
;
A
#
# COMPACT_ATOMS: atom_id res chain seq x y z
N MET A 1 -48.89 6.60 19.58
CA MET A 1 -48.23 5.78 18.56
C MET A 1 -46.88 5.31 19.14
N LYS A 2 -46.71 4.03 19.33
CA LYS A 2 -45.41 3.53 19.79
C LYS A 2 -44.45 3.46 18.59
N SER A 3 -43.25 4.04 18.74
CA SER A 3 -42.19 3.93 17.73
C SER A 3 -41.80 2.47 17.57
N VAL A 4 -41.78 2.00 16.33
CA VAL A 4 -41.34 0.64 15.97
C VAL A 4 -39.82 0.54 15.92
N MET A 5 -39.11 1.66 15.91
CA MET A 5 -37.68 1.74 15.94
C MET A 5 -37.16 1.81 17.37
N GLN A 6 -36.54 0.76 17.83
CA GLN A 6 -35.74 0.77 19.05
C GLN A 6 -34.27 0.79 18.62
N HIS A 7 -33.61 1.90 18.87
CA HIS A 7 -32.17 2.02 18.66
C HIS A 7 -31.47 2.11 20.01
N SER A 8 -30.54 1.21 20.25
CA SER A 8 -29.65 1.27 21.41
C SER A 8 -28.35 1.95 21.03
N PHE A 9 -28.06 3.11 21.61
CA PHE A 9 -26.79 3.79 21.40
C PHE A 9 -25.59 3.09 22.12
N ALA A 10 -25.88 2.08 22.95
CA ALA A 10 -24.86 1.28 23.61
C ALA A 10 -24.35 0.13 22.72
N GLU A 11 -25.01 -0.16 21.62
CA GLU A 11 -24.65 -1.22 20.70
C GLU A 11 -24.27 -0.64 19.33
N VAL A 12 -23.10 -1.03 18.86
CA VAL A 12 -22.69 -0.73 17.48
C VAL A 12 -23.34 -1.77 16.57
N ALA A 13 -24.08 -1.30 15.58
CA ALA A 13 -24.69 -2.17 14.58
C ALA A 13 -23.62 -2.99 13.86
N ASN A 14 -23.71 -4.32 13.94
CA ASN A 14 -22.81 -5.21 13.25
C ASN A 14 -23.28 -5.39 11.81
N ALA A 15 -22.66 -4.67 10.87
CA ALA A 15 -22.92 -4.83 9.46
C ALA A 15 -21.98 -5.92 8.89
N LYS A 16 -22.57 -6.98 8.33
CA LYS A 16 -21.81 -7.94 7.53
C LYS A 16 -21.54 -7.34 6.16
N VAL A 17 -20.34 -6.81 5.97
CA VAL A 17 -19.91 -6.31 4.68
C VAL A 17 -19.31 -7.47 3.89
N PRO A 18 -19.83 -7.76 2.67
CA PRO A 18 -19.27 -8.80 1.83
C PRO A 18 -17.87 -8.40 1.36
N ARG A 19 -17.00 -9.39 1.20
CA ARG A 19 -15.65 -9.21 0.65
C ARG A 19 -15.63 -9.60 -0.82
N SER A 20 -14.94 -8.79 -1.61
CA SER A 20 -14.67 -9.07 -3.02
C SER A 20 -13.20 -9.41 -3.21
N SER A 21 -12.92 -10.23 -4.21
CA SER A 21 -11.55 -10.56 -4.62
C SER A 21 -11.25 -9.95 -5.97
N PHE A 22 -10.09 -9.35 -6.10
CA PHE A 22 -9.64 -8.73 -7.34
C PHE A 22 -8.33 -9.37 -7.79
N ASN A 23 -8.25 -9.65 -9.08
CA ASN A 23 -6.99 -10.04 -9.70
C ASN A 23 -6.21 -8.78 -10.08
N ARG A 24 -5.09 -8.55 -9.40
CA ARG A 24 -4.20 -7.41 -9.64
C ARG A 24 -2.89 -7.81 -10.31
N SER A 25 -2.89 -8.95 -10.99
CA SER A 25 -1.73 -9.44 -11.71
C SER A 25 -1.32 -8.47 -12.81
N HIS A 26 -0.06 -8.14 -12.85
CA HIS A 26 0.55 -7.28 -13.87
C HIS A 26 2.01 -7.63 -14.03
N GLY A 27 2.61 -7.14 -15.10
CA GLY A 27 4.03 -7.27 -15.37
C GLY A 27 4.71 -5.91 -15.35
N LEU A 28 5.95 -5.88 -14.91
CA LEU A 28 6.83 -4.73 -15.02
C LEU A 28 8.08 -5.12 -15.80
N LYS A 29 8.47 -4.27 -16.73
CA LYS A 29 9.72 -4.37 -17.47
C LYS A 29 10.51 -3.09 -17.27
N THR A 30 11.68 -3.20 -16.71
CA THR A 30 12.52 -2.05 -16.38
C THR A 30 14.00 -2.39 -16.52
N THR A 31 14.83 -1.38 -16.49
CA THR A 31 16.28 -1.49 -16.39
C THR A 31 16.76 -0.72 -15.16
N PHE A 32 17.84 -1.17 -14.56
CA PHE A 32 18.43 -0.49 -13.41
C PHE A 32 19.92 -0.80 -13.31
N ASP A 33 20.63 0.04 -12.61
CA ASP A 33 22.04 -0.17 -12.28
C ASP A 33 22.18 -0.90 -10.96
N ALA A 34 23.36 -1.52 -10.74
CA ALA A 34 23.67 -2.13 -9.46
C ALA A 34 23.67 -1.11 -8.32
N ASP A 35 23.52 -1.60 -7.10
CA ASP A 35 23.55 -0.83 -5.84
C ASP A 35 22.38 0.16 -5.61
N TYR A 36 21.36 0.13 -6.45
CA TYR A 36 20.15 0.94 -6.27
C TYR A 36 18.97 0.09 -5.80
N LEU A 37 18.20 0.66 -4.90
CA LEU A 37 16.90 0.12 -4.53
C LEU A 37 15.84 0.65 -5.51
N ILE A 38 15.30 -0.23 -6.34
CA ILE A 38 14.38 0.12 -7.41
C ILE A 38 12.98 -0.37 -7.06
N PRO A 39 11.96 0.50 -7.08
CA PRO A 39 10.58 0.07 -6.86
C PRO A 39 10.10 -0.75 -8.07
N VAL A 40 9.76 -2.01 -7.83
CA VAL A 40 9.24 -2.91 -8.88
C VAL A 40 7.76 -3.21 -8.71
N TYR A 41 7.21 -2.98 -7.53
CA TYR A 41 5.80 -3.14 -7.23
C TYR A 41 5.36 -2.07 -6.23
N VAL A 42 4.29 -1.37 -6.56
CA VAL A 42 3.65 -0.41 -5.66
C VAL A 42 2.15 -0.62 -5.74
N ASP A 43 1.52 -0.80 -4.61
CA ASP A 43 0.07 -0.91 -4.52
C ASP A 43 -0.43 -0.26 -3.24
N GLU A 44 -1.67 0.20 -3.28
CA GLU A 44 -2.33 0.79 -2.13
C GLU A 44 -3.00 -0.31 -1.30
N VAL A 45 -2.80 -0.25 0.01
CA VAL A 45 -3.41 -1.17 0.98
C VAL A 45 -4.39 -0.39 1.84
N ILE A 46 -5.65 -0.81 1.80
CA ILE A 46 -6.71 -0.26 2.63
C ILE A 46 -6.84 -1.10 3.90
N PRO A 47 -7.20 -0.52 5.04
CA PRO A 47 -7.42 -1.28 6.27
C PRO A 47 -8.38 -2.46 6.05
N GLY A 48 -8.00 -3.64 6.51
CA GLY A 48 -8.78 -4.86 6.35
C GLY A 48 -8.53 -5.64 5.06
N ASP A 49 -7.67 -5.14 4.16
CA ASP A 49 -7.29 -5.87 2.95
C ASP A 49 -6.34 -7.03 3.25
N THR A 50 -6.44 -8.05 2.41
CA THR A 50 -5.55 -9.21 2.43
C THR A 50 -4.96 -9.39 1.04
N PHE A 51 -3.63 -9.47 0.97
CA PHE A 51 -2.89 -9.66 -0.27
C PHE A 51 -2.25 -11.03 -0.30
N ASN A 52 -2.43 -11.72 -1.41
CA ASN A 52 -1.68 -12.92 -1.76
C ASN A 52 -0.75 -12.59 -2.91
N LEU A 53 0.52 -12.39 -2.62
CA LEU A 53 1.52 -11.98 -3.58
C LEU A 53 2.36 -13.18 -4.04
N ARG A 54 2.44 -13.35 -5.36
CA ARG A 54 3.39 -14.25 -6.01
C ARG A 54 4.17 -13.44 -7.04
N MET A 55 5.47 -13.48 -6.95
CA MET A 55 6.34 -12.78 -7.87
C MET A 55 7.25 -13.78 -8.59
N SER A 56 7.33 -13.64 -9.90
CA SER A 56 8.33 -14.31 -10.72
C SER A 56 9.16 -13.23 -11.40
N HIS A 57 10.45 -13.35 -11.35
CA HIS A 57 11.36 -12.38 -11.94
C HIS A 57 12.39 -13.07 -12.81
N PHE A 58 12.83 -12.34 -13.81
CA PHE A 58 13.93 -12.71 -14.69
C PHE A 58 14.82 -11.49 -14.90
N ALA A 59 16.11 -11.62 -14.61
CA ALA A 59 17.07 -10.56 -14.77
C ALA A 59 18.16 -10.99 -15.78
N ARG A 60 18.58 -10.03 -16.59
CA ARG A 60 19.70 -10.16 -17.53
C ARG A 60 20.64 -8.99 -17.35
N LEU A 61 21.92 -9.27 -17.35
CA LEU A 61 22.94 -8.23 -17.49
C LEU A 61 23.00 -7.70 -18.91
N ALA A 62 23.26 -6.41 -19.05
CA ALA A 62 23.83 -5.89 -20.27
C ALA A 62 25.20 -6.56 -20.50
N THR A 63 25.61 -6.71 -21.77
CA THR A 63 26.89 -7.34 -22.09
C THR A 63 28.04 -6.51 -21.50
N PRO A 64 28.79 -7.04 -20.52
CA PRO A 64 29.90 -6.32 -19.93
C PRO A 64 31.09 -6.28 -20.87
N LEU A 65 31.95 -5.27 -20.69
CA LEU A 65 33.20 -5.15 -21.45
C LEU A 65 34.23 -6.25 -21.09
N THR A 66 34.20 -6.69 -19.84
CA THR A 66 35.02 -7.79 -19.33
C THR A 66 34.10 -8.86 -18.73
N PRO A 67 34.45 -10.15 -18.86
CA PRO A 67 33.65 -11.21 -18.28
C PRO A 67 33.56 -11.07 -16.76
N ILE A 68 32.35 -11.29 -16.22
CA ILE A 68 32.13 -11.39 -14.78
C ILE A 68 32.39 -12.82 -14.38
N MET A 69 33.36 -13.01 -13.50
CA MET A 69 33.83 -14.34 -13.05
C MET A 69 33.29 -14.73 -11.68
N ASP A 70 32.19 -14.08 -11.26
CA ASP A 70 31.59 -14.34 -9.96
C ASP A 70 30.08 -14.42 -10.07
N ASN A 71 29.43 -14.94 -9.02
CA ASN A 71 27.99 -15.00 -8.93
C ASN A 71 27.40 -13.62 -8.72
N MET A 72 26.22 -13.42 -9.26
CA MET A 72 25.43 -12.21 -9.03
C MET A 72 24.17 -12.56 -8.25
N TYR A 73 23.81 -11.66 -7.35
CA TYR A 73 22.66 -11.81 -6.49
C TYR A 73 21.62 -10.72 -6.80
N LEU A 74 20.37 -11.10 -6.77
CA LEU A 74 19.24 -10.19 -6.86
C LEU A 74 18.40 -10.37 -5.61
N ASP A 75 18.42 -9.39 -4.74
CA ASP A 75 17.65 -9.40 -3.52
C ASP A 75 16.36 -8.59 -3.71
N THR A 76 15.25 -9.12 -3.22
CA THR A 76 13.97 -8.48 -3.26
C THR A 76 13.45 -8.22 -1.86
N PHE A 77 12.97 -7.01 -1.63
CA PHE A 77 12.48 -6.57 -0.34
C PHE A 77 11.03 -6.11 -0.46
N PHE A 78 10.24 -6.41 0.55
CA PHE A 78 8.86 -5.95 0.62
C PHE A 78 8.71 -5.04 1.83
N PHE A 79 8.21 -3.84 1.59
CA PHE A 79 7.98 -2.85 2.63
C PHE A 79 6.52 -2.49 2.72
N PHE A 80 6.02 -2.38 3.94
CA PHE A 80 4.77 -1.72 4.23
C PHE A 80 5.06 -0.31 4.74
N VAL A 81 4.58 0.69 4.03
CA VAL A 81 4.80 2.10 4.37
C VAL A 81 3.48 2.75 4.73
N PRO A 82 3.22 3.03 6.02
CA PRO A 82 2.04 3.78 6.42
C PRO A 82 2.08 5.20 5.86
N THR A 83 1.06 5.58 5.10
CA THR A 83 1.00 6.89 4.43
C THR A 83 1.05 8.05 5.42
N ARG A 84 0.50 7.86 6.63
CA ARG A 84 0.57 8.88 7.70
C ARG A 84 1.98 9.24 8.14
N LEU A 85 2.98 8.38 7.89
CA LEU A 85 4.38 8.62 8.27
C LEU A 85 5.15 9.39 7.19
N VAL A 86 4.69 9.34 5.95
CA VAL A 86 5.35 9.99 4.80
C VAL A 86 4.61 11.23 4.32
N TRP A 87 3.37 11.42 4.78
CA TRP A 87 2.55 12.57 4.44
C TRP A 87 1.87 13.16 5.68
N ASP A 88 2.34 14.29 6.14
CA ASP A 88 1.89 14.94 7.39
C ASP A 88 0.40 15.31 7.37
N ASN A 89 -0.14 15.64 6.20
CA ASN A 89 -1.53 16.04 6.04
C ASN A 89 -2.49 14.87 5.82
N PHE A 90 -2.01 13.63 5.81
CA PHE A 90 -2.84 12.45 5.52
C PHE A 90 -4.03 12.33 6.46
N LYS A 91 -3.83 12.51 7.74
CA LYS A 91 -4.89 12.43 8.76
C LYS A 91 -5.94 13.53 8.58
N LYS A 92 -5.49 14.76 8.30
CA LYS A 92 -6.39 15.89 8.03
C LYS A 92 -7.21 15.67 6.76
N PHE A 93 -6.60 15.13 5.73
CA PHE A 93 -7.28 14.76 4.49
C PHE A 93 -8.40 13.74 4.73
N HIS A 94 -8.22 12.83 5.67
CA HIS A 94 -9.24 11.86 6.08
C HIS A 94 -10.19 12.35 7.18
N GLY A 95 -10.15 13.66 7.52
CA GLY A 95 -11.09 14.29 8.42
C GLY A 95 -10.70 14.26 9.90
N GLU A 96 -9.48 13.86 10.23
CA GLU A 96 -8.98 14.00 11.59
C GLU A 96 -8.57 15.46 11.85
N GLU A 97 -9.30 16.12 12.73
CA GLU A 97 -9.02 17.50 13.13
C GLU A 97 -8.22 17.50 14.44
N VAL A 98 -7.05 18.10 14.42
CA VAL A 98 -6.15 18.14 15.58
C VAL A 98 -6.51 19.28 16.52
N ASP A 99 -7.08 20.36 15.98
CA ASP A 99 -7.54 21.52 16.76
C ASP A 99 -8.71 22.17 16.04
N PRO A 100 -9.94 22.13 16.62
CA PRO A 100 -11.12 22.73 16.03
C PRO A 100 -11.03 24.26 15.90
N ALA A 101 -10.10 24.92 16.60
CA ALA A 101 -9.88 26.37 16.50
C ALA A 101 -8.95 26.77 15.34
N ILE A 102 -8.22 25.82 14.75
CA ILE A 102 -7.31 26.10 13.64
C ILE A 102 -7.87 25.53 12.34
N VAL A 103 -8.87 26.18 11.80
CA VAL A 103 -9.34 25.94 10.43
C VAL A 103 -8.35 26.59 9.45
N THR A 104 -7.14 26.12 9.41
CA THR A 104 -6.19 26.51 8.36
C THR A 104 -6.14 25.41 7.32
N GLY A 105 -7.02 25.50 6.33
CA GLY A 105 -6.98 24.70 5.12
C GLY A 105 -5.68 24.94 4.35
N LYS A 106 -4.65 24.19 4.69
CA LYS A 106 -3.55 23.86 3.78
C LYS A 106 -3.62 22.37 3.52
N LEU A 107 -4.19 22.04 2.38
CA LEU A 107 -4.01 20.73 1.74
C LEU A 107 -2.56 20.57 1.28
#